data_d4645c14505613367a45346617604d21
#
_entry.id   d4645c14505613367a45346617604d21
#
_cell.length_a   1.000
_cell.length_b   1.000
_cell.length_c   1.000
_cell.angle_alpha   90.00
_cell.angle_beta   90.00
_cell.angle_gamma   90.00
#
_symmetry.space_group_name_H-M   'P 1'
#
loop_
_entity.id
_entity.type
_entity.pdbx_description
1 polymer ?
#
loop_
_entity_poly.entity_id
_entity_poly.type
_entity_poly.pdbx_seq_one_letter_code
_entity_poly.pdbx_strand_id
1 'polypeptide(L)'
;TYDELHVGDYATFTKTLTEDELVLFAAASGDVNPVSLDAEYAKKTTYKERIGHGMWAGSLISAALSTVIPGPGTVHLEQNLKFADAVRVGDTLTVTLIVKEKLERHRVAMDCRVKNQDNTEILTGTSLIVAPTDKVSLQEPNLPRIEIES
;
A
#
# COMPACT_ATOMS: atom_id res chain seq x y z
N THR A 1 -9.58 14.60 -10.49
CA THR A 1 -10.56 15.33 -9.66
C THR A 1 -11.80 14.48 -9.42
N TYR A 2 -12.58 14.87 -8.43
CA TYR A 2 -13.84 14.17 -8.11
C TYR A 2 -14.75 14.05 -9.34
N ASP A 3 -14.90 15.13 -10.09
CA ASP A 3 -15.80 15.16 -11.25
C ASP A 3 -15.33 14.26 -12.40
N GLU A 4 -14.03 14.00 -12.49
CA GLU A 4 -13.45 13.13 -13.51
C GLU A 4 -13.59 11.63 -13.17
N LEU A 5 -13.85 11.29 -11.91
CA LEU A 5 -14.00 9.90 -11.48
C LEU A 5 -15.37 9.35 -11.84
N HIS A 6 -15.39 8.09 -12.29
CA HIS A 6 -16.60 7.32 -12.55
C HIS A 6 -16.56 6.00 -11.80
N VAL A 7 -17.71 5.56 -11.32
CA VAL A 7 -17.83 4.23 -10.69
C VAL A 7 -17.33 3.16 -11.65
N GLY A 8 -16.45 2.31 -11.16
CA GLY A 8 -15.78 1.28 -11.96
C GLY A 8 -14.42 1.67 -12.52
N ASP A 9 -14.05 2.94 -12.47
CA ASP A 9 -12.68 3.35 -12.81
C ASP A 9 -11.69 2.63 -11.91
N TYR A 10 -10.58 2.20 -12.48
CA TYR A 10 -9.55 1.50 -11.72
C TYR A 10 -8.15 1.89 -12.16
N ALA A 11 -7.21 1.65 -11.27
CA ALA A 11 -5.79 1.79 -11.58
C ALA A 11 -4.98 0.83 -10.71
N THR A 12 -3.74 0.61 -11.11
CA THR A 12 -2.82 -0.29 -10.40
C THR A 12 -1.55 0.45 -10.00
N PHE A 13 -0.94 -0.05 -8.93
CA PHE A 13 0.34 0.42 -8.41
C PHE A 13 1.14 -0.81 -7.98
N THR A 14 2.38 -0.89 -8.41
CA THR A 14 3.21 -2.08 -8.17
C THR A 14 4.47 -1.70 -7.41
N LYS A 15 4.84 -2.51 -6.42
CA LYS A 15 6.07 -2.33 -5.66
C LYS A 15 6.61 -3.68 -5.17
N THR A 16 7.93 -3.80 -5.15
CA THR A 16 8.63 -4.98 -4.65
C THR A 16 9.14 -4.73 -3.24
N LEU A 17 8.91 -5.68 -2.33
CA LEU A 17 9.49 -5.65 -1.00
C LEU A 17 10.94 -6.08 -1.06
N THR A 18 11.85 -5.11 -1.07
CA THR A 18 13.28 -5.37 -0.97
C THR A 18 13.71 -5.48 0.49
N GLU A 19 14.90 -6.01 0.73
CA GLU A 19 15.50 -6.04 2.07
C GLU A 19 15.58 -4.63 2.66
N ASP A 20 16.02 -3.65 1.87
CA ASP A 20 16.15 -2.27 2.30
C ASP A 20 14.79 -1.66 2.68
N GLU A 21 13.75 -1.94 1.90
CA GLU A 21 12.41 -1.44 2.20
C GLU A 21 11.86 -2.02 3.50
N LEU A 22 12.13 -3.27 3.78
CA LEU A 22 11.73 -3.91 5.03
C LEU A 22 12.36 -3.21 6.23
N VAL A 23 13.67 -2.95 6.15
CA VAL A 23 14.41 -2.24 7.21
C VAL A 23 13.91 -0.80 7.37
N LEU A 24 13.71 -0.09 6.24
CA LEU A 24 13.16 1.28 6.26
C LEU A 24 11.79 1.34 6.90
N PHE A 25 10.90 0.40 6.58
CA PHE A 25 9.57 0.37 7.16
C PHE A 25 9.63 0.10 8.67
N ALA A 26 10.46 -0.84 9.10
CA ALA A 26 10.67 -1.13 10.52
C ALA A 26 11.18 0.12 11.27
N ALA A 27 12.13 0.84 10.68
CA ALA A 27 12.70 2.06 11.27
C ALA A 27 11.66 3.19 11.32
N ALA A 28 10.91 3.39 10.24
CA ALA A 28 9.93 4.47 10.15
C ALA A 28 8.72 4.22 11.05
N SER A 29 8.26 2.99 11.15
CA SER A 29 7.05 2.63 11.91
C SER A 29 7.33 2.27 13.38
N GLY A 30 8.55 1.84 13.70
CA GLY A 30 8.87 1.26 15.00
C GLY A 30 8.49 -0.21 15.12
N ASP A 31 7.98 -0.83 14.06
CA ASP A 31 7.59 -2.25 14.06
C ASP A 31 8.80 -3.13 13.86
N VAL A 32 9.37 -3.56 14.98
CA VAL A 32 10.59 -4.40 15.03
C VAL A 32 10.25 -5.87 15.34
N ASN A 33 9.12 -6.34 14.86
CA ASN A 33 8.70 -7.71 15.08
C ASN A 33 9.77 -8.70 14.57
N PRO A 34 10.24 -9.65 15.42
CA PRO A 34 11.31 -10.55 15.04
C PRO A 34 10.96 -11.47 13.85
N VAL A 35 9.70 -11.74 13.60
CA VAL A 35 9.31 -12.52 12.40
C VAL A 35 9.72 -11.84 11.09
N SER A 36 9.87 -10.53 11.11
CA SER A 36 10.31 -9.75 9.94
C SER A 36 11.83 -9.53 9.93
N LEU A 37 12.47 -9.40 11.09
CA LEU A 37 13.85 -8.95 11.18
C LEU A 37 14.85 -10.06 11.54
N ASP A 38 14.39 -11.14 12.15
CA ASP A 38 15.24 -12.22 12.65
C ASP A 38 14.98 -13.51 11.89
N ALA A 39 15.92 -13.89 11.00
CA ALA A 39 15.79 -15.08 10.17
C ALA A 39 15.75 -16.38 11.01
N GLU A 40 16.49 -16.44 12.10
CA GLU A 40 16.49 -17.62 12.97
C GLU A 40 15.16 -17.77 13.71
N TYR A 41 14.60 -16.67 14.19
CA TYR A 41 13.27 -16.66 14.77
C TYR A 41 12.21 -17.07 13.75
N ALA A 42 12.27 -16.50 12.54
CA ALA A 42 11.30 -16.76 11.49
C ALA A 42 11.27 -18.23 11.05
N LYS A 43 12.42 -18.91 11.03
CA LYS A 43 12.50 -20.34 10.70
C LYS A 43 11.66 -21.22 11.64
N LYS A 44 11.45 -20.79 12.87
CA LYS A 44 10.67 -21.51 13.90
C LYS A 44 9.18 -21.23 13.81
N THR A 45 8.77 -20.28 12.97
CA THR A 45 7.35 -19.96 12.75
C THR A 45 6.75 -20.83 11.66
N THR A 46 5.43 -20.78 11.52
CA THR A 46 4.72 -21.45 10.42
C THR A 46 5.13 -20.95 9.06
N TYR A 47 5.66 -19.74 8.96
CA TYR A 47 6.11 -19.14 7.69
C TYR A 47 7.47 -19.67 7.22
N LYS A 48 8.30 -20.19 8.13
CA LYS A 48 9.63 -20.77 7.88
C LYS A 48 10.70 -19.80 7.38
N GLU A 49 10.33 -18.57 7.08
CA GLU A 49 11.20 -17.50 6.61
C GLU A 49 10.68 -16.16 7.08
N ARG A 50 11.50 -15.13 6.94
CA ARG A 50 11.10 -13.77 7.28
C ARG A 50 9.94 -13.32 6.39
N ILE A 51 8.95 -12.70 7.02
CA ILE A 51 7.82 -12.10 6.32
C ILE A 51 7.87 -10.58 6.48
N GLY A 52 7.33 -9.88 5.48
CA GLY A 52 7.15 -8.44 5.56
C GLY A 52 6.06 -8.06 6.53
N HIS A 53 6.08 -6.79 6.94
CA HIS A 53 5.02 -6.24 7.77
C HIS A 53 3.72 -6.16 6.95
N GLY A 54 2.62 -6.63 7.52
CA GLY A 54 1.30 -6.53 6.85
C GLY A 54 0.97 -5.08 6.50
N MET A 55 1.24 -4.16 7.39
CA MET A 55 0.97 -2.74 7.16
C MET A 55 1.88 -2.10 6.10
N TRP A 56 3.01 -2.72 5.75
CA TRP A 56 3.76 -2.28 4.57
C TRP A 56 2.90 -2.43 3.31
N ALA A 57 2.24 -3.57 3.13
CA ALA A 57 1.29 -3.76 2.03
C ALA A 57 0.12 -2.76 2.12
N GLY A 58 -0.36 -2.49 3.32
CA GLY A 58 -1.38 -1.46 3.55
C GLY A 58 -0.92 -0.07 3.14
N SER A 59 0.35 0.26 3.39
CA SER A 59 0.92 1.56 3.00
C SER A 59 0.95 1.77 1.48
N LEU A 60 0.99 0.70 0.70
CA LEU A 60 0.93 0.78 -0.76
C LEU A 60 -0.44 1.27 -1.25
N ILE A 61 -1.50 0.95 -0.52
CA ILE A 61 -2.84 1.49 -0.81
C ILE A 61 -2.83 3.01 -0.67
N SER A 62 -2.24 3.51 0.42
CA SER A 62 -2.10 4.96 0.63
C SER A 62 -1.31 5.61 -0.51
N ALA A 63 -0.20 5.01 -0.91
CA ALA A 63 0.61 5.50 -2.02
C ALA A 63 -0.20 5.55 -3.32
N ALA A 64 -0.95 4.49 -3.64
CA ALA A 64 -1.75 4.41 -4.84
C ALA A 64 -2.89 5.45 -4.85
N LEU A 65 -3.56 5.67 -3.72
CA LEU A 65 -4.61 6.67 -3.59
C LEU A 65 -4.06 8.09 -3.81
N SER A 66 -2.88 8.37 -3.30
CA SER A 66 -2.29 9.70 -3.30
C SER A 66 -1.55 10.05 -4.58
N THR A 67 -1.12 9.05 -5.36
CA THR A 67 -0.29 9.28 -6.54
C THR A 67 -0.92 8.82 -7.85
N VAL A 68 -1.84 7.87 -7.82
CA VAL A 68 -2.40 7.27 -9.03
C VAL A 68 -3.89 7.58 -9.19
N ILE A 69 -4.75 7.12 -8.27
CA ILE A 69 -6.20 7.31 -8.35
C ILE A 69 -6.82 7.48 -6.96
N PRO A 70 -7.48 8.61 -6.66
CA PRO A 70 -7.66 9.81 -7.46
C PRO A 70 -6.38 10.61 -7.73
N GLY A 71 -5.29 10.33 -7.00
CA GLY A 71 -4.01 10.99 -7.20
C GLY A 71 -3.75 12.15 -6.23
N PRO A 72 -2.81 13.05 -6.56
CA PRO A 72 -2.39 14.12 -5.66
C PRO A 72 -3.55 14.98 -5.19
N GLY A 73 -3.54 15.32 -3.90
CA GLY A 73 -4.60 16.07 -3.24
C GLY A 73 -5.64 15.22 -2.56
N THR A 74 -5.58 13.91 -2.70
CA THR A 74 -6.48 12.97 -2.01
C THR A 74 -6.24 12.98 -0.50
N VAL A 75 -7.32 13.00 0.27
CA VAL A 75 -7.28 12.88 1.74
C VAL A 75 -7.88 11.55 2.15
N HIS A 76 -7.14 10.78 2.93
CA HIS A 76 -7.55 9.48 3.42
C HIS A 76 -8.35 9.66 4.72
N LEU A 77 -9.60 9.20 4.75
CA LEU A 77 -10.47 9.33 5.91
C LEU A 77 -10.61 8.04 6.71
N GLU A 78 -10.87 6.94 6.03
CA GLU A 78 -11.07 5.64 6.67
C GLU A 78 -10.45 4.54 5.85
N GLN A 79 -9.98 3.49 6.53
CA GLN A 79 -9.41 2.32 5.90
C GLN A 79 -9.77 1.07 6.70
N ASN A 80 -10.35 0.08 6.04
CA ASN A 80 -10.35 -1.26 6.59
C ASN A 80 -9.44 -2.16 5.78
N LEU A 81 -8.87 -3.16 6.45
CA LEU A 81 -7.94 -4.11 5.84
C LEU A 81 -8.23 -5.50 6.38
N LYS A 82 -8.20 -6.49 5.50
CA LYS A 82 -8.21 -7.91 5.85
C LYS A 82 -6.96 -8.53 5.26
N PHE A 83 -6.13 -9.10 6.11
CA PHE A 83 -4.88 -9.73 5.72
C PHE A 83 -5.13 -11.20 5.43
N ALA A 84 -4.91 -11.61 4.18
CA ALA A 84 -5.18 -12.97 3.73
C ALA A 84 -3.94 -13.85 3.70
N ASP A 85 -2.78 -13.27 3.39
CA ASP A 85 -1.52 -14.01 3.31
C ASP A 85 -0.33 -13.10 3.63
N ALA A 86 0.80 -13.70 3.91
CA ALA A 86 2.04 -12.99 4.25
C ALA A 86 2.78 -12.53 2.99
N VAL A 87 3.51 -11.42 3.13
CA VAL A 87 4.43 -10.92 2.11
C VAL A 87 5.84 -11.39 2.49
N ARG A 88 6.61 -11.87 1.51
CA ARG A 88 7.99 -12.27 1.71
C ARG A 88 8.94 -11.30 1.04
N VAL A 89 10.16 -11.23 1.55
CA VAL A 89 11.20 -10.42 0.91
C VAL A 89 11.39 -10.89 -0.54
N GLY A 90 11.37 -9.98 -1.48
CA GLY A 90 11.44 -10.27 -2.92
C GLY A 90 10.07 -10.33 -3.60
N ASP A 91 8.98 -10.38 -2.86
CA ASP A 91 7.64 -10.35 -3.44
C ASP A 91 7.36 -9.01 -4.12
N THR A 92 6.72 -9.08 -5.27
CA THR A 92 6.21 -7.91 -5.98
C THR A 92 4.71 -7.85 -5.82
N LEU A 93 4.23 -6.78 -5.17
CA LEU A 93 2.81 -6.60 -4.92
C LEU A 93 2.20 -5.65 -5.94
N THR A 94 1.02 -5.99 -6.42
CA THR A 94 0.20 -5.12 -7.26
C THR A 94 -1.05 -4.72 -6.48
N VAL A 95 -1.20 -3.43 -6.26
CA VAL A 95 -2.40 -2.83 -5.68
C VAL A 95 -3.34 -2.50 -6.83
N THR A 96 -4.60 -2.93 -6.71
CA THR A 96 -5.68 -2.51 -7.61
C THR A 96 -6.69 -1.71 -6.81
N LEU A 97 -6.95 -0.49 -7.25
CA LEU A 97 -7.97 0.38 -6.67
C LEU A 97 -9.10 0.56 -7.66
N ILE A 98 -10.33 0.41 -7.19
CA ILE A 98 -11.53 0.54 -8.01
C ILE A 98 -12.48 1.52 -7.34
N VAL A 99 -12.96 2.50 -8.10
CA VAL A 99 -13.99 3.43 -7.62
C VAL A 99 -15.29 2.66 -7.43
N LYS A 100 -15.70 2.51 -6.19
CA LYS A 100 -16.91 1.76 -5.82
C LYS A 100 -18.15 2.63 -5.80
N GLU A 101 -18.04 3.80 -5.19
CA GLU A 101 -19.17 4.71 -5.01
C GLU A 101 -18.69 6.15 -4.85
N LYS A 102 -19.39 7.09 -5.49
CA LYS A 102 -19.18 8.52 -5.30
C LYS A 102 -20.21 9.03 -4.31
N LEU A 103 -19.74 9.69 -3.26
CA LEU A 103 -20.56 10.14 -2.15
C LEU A 103 -20.58 11.67 -2.09
N GLU A 104 -21.41 12.21 -1.18
CA GLU A 104 -21.49 13.65 -0.94
C GLU A 104 -20.17 14.20 -0.37
N ARG A 105 -19.94 15.50 -0.51
CA ARG A 105 -18.76 16.22 -0.02
C ARG A 105 -17.47 15.73 -0.65
N HIS A 106 -17.53 15.36 -1.94
CA HIS A 106 -16.39 14.85 -2.71
C HIS A 106 -15.76 13.58 -2.13
N ARG A 107 -16.50 12.85 -1.31
CA ARG A 107 -16.04 11.58 -0.76
C ARG A 107 -16.24 10.47 -1.79
N VAL A 108 -15.31 9.52 -1.78
CA VAL A 108 -15.34 8.38 -2.68
C VAL A 108 -14.99 7.13 -1.88
N ALA A 109 -15.77 6.08 -2.05
CA ALA A 109 -15.44 4.77 -1.54
C ALA A 109 -14.67 4.00 -2.61
N MET A 110 -13.54 3.42 -2.22
CA MET A 110 -12.65 2.69 -3.11
C MET A 110 -12.53 1.24 -2.62
N ASP A 111 -12.65 0.29 -3.53
CA ASP A 111 -12.25 -1.09 -3.24
C ASP A 111 -10.76 -1.24 -3.49
N CYS A 112 -10.10 -1.96 -2.56
CA CYS A 112 -8.66 -2.18 -2.59
C CYS A 112 -8.36 -3.67 -2.61
N ARG A 113 -7.48 -4.09 -3.51
CA ARG A 113 -6.95 -5.45 -3.56
C ARG A 113 -5.46 -5.42 -3.75
N VAL A 114 -4.75 -6.28 -3.04
CA VAL A 114 -3.31 -6.42 -3.18
C VAL A 114 -2.98 -7.89 -3.41
N LYS A 115 -2.28 -8.16 -4.50
CA LYS A 115 -1.85 -9.51 -4.87
C LYS A 115 -0.35 -9.55 -5.10
N ASN A 116 0.26 -10.71 -4.88
CA ASN A 116 1.67 -10.90 -5.17
C ASN A 116 1.87 -11.34 -6.65
N GLN A 117 3.11 -11.61 -7.04
CA GLN A 117 3.48 -12.04 -8.39
C GLN A 117 2.84 -13.36 -8.83
N ASP A 118 2.45 -14.21 -7.88
CA ASP A 118 1.78 -15.48 -8.13
C ASP A 118 0.25 -15.36 -8.15
N ASN A 119 -0.23 -14.11 -8.16
CA ASN A 119 -1.65 -13.79 -8.12
C ASN A 119 -2.35 -14.24 -6.83
N THR A 120 -1.58 -14.47 -5.77
CA THR A 120 -2.10 -14.77 -4.43
C THR A 120 -2.58 -13.48 -3.78
N GLU A 121 -3.79 -13.51 -3.22
CA GLU A 121 -4.36 -12.37 -2.52
C GLU A 121 -3.62 -12.16 -1.18
N ILE A 122 -3.05 -10.98 -1.01
CA ILE A 122 -2.32 -10.59 0.20
C ILE A 122 -3.24 -9.87 1.17
N LEU A 123 -3.98 -8.89 0.66
CA LEU A 123 -4.99 -8.20 1.46
C LEU A 123 -6.10 -7.63 0.58
N THR A 124 -7.22 -7.39 1.22
CA THR A 124 -8.35 -6.67 0.64
C THR A 124 -8.84 -5.63 1.64
N GLY A 125 -9.57 -4.66 1.16
CA GLY A 125 -10.15 -3.65 2.02
C GLY A 125 -10.96 -2.63 1.25
N THR A 126 -11.45 -1.65 2.00
CA THR A 126 -12.14 -0.50 1.43
C THR A 126 -11.57 0.77 2.04
N SER A 127 -11.43 1.80 1.21
CA SER A 127 -10.96 3.11 1.62
C SER A 127 -12.08 4.12 1.44
N LEU A 128 -12.21 5.02 2.39
CA LEU A 128 -13.02 6.23 2.22
C LEU A 128 -12.06 7.40 2.11
N ILE A 129 -12.18 8.14 1.03
CA ILE A 129 -11.29 9.26 0.73
C ILE A 129 -12.09 10.50 0.36
N VAL A 130 -11.43 11.65 0.44
CA VAL A 130 -11.91 12.89 -0.20
C VAL A 130 -11.07 13.10 -1.44
N ALA A 131 -11.73 13.11 -2.61
CA ALA A 131 -11.05 13.35 -3.87
C ALA A 131 -10.80 14.86 -4.07
N PRO A 132 -9.70 15.25 -4.72
CA PRO A 132 -9.45 16.65 -5.01
C PRO A 132 -10.50 17.21 -5.99
N THR A 133 -10.84 18.46 -5.81
CA THR A 133 -11.74 19.18 -6.70
C THR A 133 -10.99 19.92 -7.81
N ASP A 134 -9.76 20.32 -7.51
CA ASP A 134 -8.85 20.95 -8.46
C ASP A 134 -7.73 19.99 -8.81
N LYS A 135 -7.31 20.02 -10.08
CA LYS A 135 -6.21 19.17 -10.53
C LYS A 135 -4.90 19.66 -9.92
N VAL A 136 -4.23 18.76 -9.19
CA VAL A 136 -2.92 19.00 -8.60
C VAL A 136 -1.88 18.33 -9.48
N SER A 137 -0.99 19.13 -10.07
CA SER A 137 0.17 18.61 -10.79
C SER A 137 1.35 18.59 -9.86
N LEU A 138 1.88 17.39 -9.60
CA LEU A 138 3.12 17.24 -8.85
C LEU A 138 4.28 17.06 -9.81
N GLN A 139 5.34 17.84 -9.58
CA GLN A 139 6.66 17.45 -10.08
C GLN A 139 7.11 16.26 -9.24
N GLU A 140 7.80 15.34 -9.88
CA GLU A 140 8.36 14.19 -9.19
C GLU A 140 9.22 14.67 -8.00
N PRO A 141 8.88 14.29 -6.75
CA PRO A 141 9.59 14.83 -5.60
C PRO A 141 11.00 14.26 -5.51
N ASN A 142 11.95 15.13 -5.23
CA ASN A 142 13.30 14.73 -4.90
C ASN A 142 13.32 14.22 -3.46
N LEU A 143 13.19 12.90 -3.30
CA LEU A 143 13.40 12.29 -2.00
C LEU A 143 14.91 12.33 -1.66
N PRO A 144 15.26 12.55 -0.39
CA PRO A 144 16.66 12.47 0.02
C PRO A 144 17.18 11.06 -0.20
N ARG A 145 18.46 10.96 -0.52
CA ARG A 145 19.11 9.66 -0.57
C ARG A 145 19.17 9.08 0.84
N ILE A 146 18.69 7.87 1.00
CA ILE A 146 18.71 7.16 2.27
C ILE A 146 19.62 5.96 2.11
N GLU A 147 20.62 5.86 2.99
CA GLU A 147 21.55 4.72 3.03
C GLU A 147 21.24 3.87 4.25
N ILE A 148 21.23 2.57 4.04
CA ILE A 148 21.06 1.61 5.12
C ILE A 148 22.43 0.98 5.36
N GLU A 149 22.96 1.20 6.54
CA GLU A 149 24.23 0.60 6.97
C GLU A 149 23.98 -0.85 7.37
N SER A 150 24.79 -1.75 6.83
CA SER A 150 24.73 -3.18 7.13
C SER A 150 25.54 -3.55 8.36
#